data_eed5bfa1995ae9d8450efb8119335d85
#
_entry.id   eed5bfa1995ae9d8450efb8119335d85
#
_cell.length_a   1.000
_cell.length_b   1.000
_cell.length_c   1.000
_cell.angle_alpha   90.00
_cell.angle_beta   90.00
_cell.angle_gamma   90.00
#
_symmetry.space_group_name_H-M   'P 1'
#
loop_
_entity.id
_entity.type
_entity.pdbx_description
1 polymer ?
#
loop_
_entity_poly.entity_id
_entity_poly.type
_entity_poly.pdbx_seq_one_letter_code
_entity_poly.pdbx_strand_id
1 'polypeptide(L)'
;MTPTAPCDCWPTRRSFLKTTAALAAGFSGVTLSAQPSAAAADESDTIVGPKKGFTPQIGTLTSMMAFTRSQVLMSTKGLSTEQLDFLLDDKANRIGALLLHLAAVETFFQLNTFDGLKWDSWSDSIKQKWDVPGGLGEPARKPSRATISITI
;
A
#
# COMPACT_ATOMS: atom_id res chain seq x y z
N MET A 1 55.29 8.07 -5.33
CA MET A 1 54.04 7.77 -4.57
C MET A 1 53.27 9.07 -4.47
N THR A 2 52.28 9.24 -5.32
CA THR A 2 51.38 10.42 -5.36
C THR A 2 50.12 10.09 -4.55
N PRO A 3 49.64 10.94 -3.63
CA PRO A 3 48.45 10.68 -2.87
C PRO A 3 47.22 10.94 -3.74
N THR A 4 46.34 9.95 -3.84
CA THR A 4 45.01 10.01 -4.48
C THR A 4 44.10 10.91 -3.64
N ALA A 5 43.57 11.95 -4.25
CA ALA A 5 42.56 12.83 -3.64
C ALA A 5 41.20 12.10 -3.50
N PRO A 6 40.45 12.29 -2.41
CA PRO A 6 39.12 11.73 -2.25
C PRO A 6 38.11 12.47 -3.16
N CYS A 7 37.32 11.70 -3.93
CA CYS A 7 36.20 12.20 -4.71
C CYS A 7 35.03 12.55 -3.77
N ASP A 8 34.91 13.82 -3.39
CA ASP A 8 33.72 14.38 -2.75
C ASP A 8 32.69 14.76 -3.82
N CYS A 9 31.96 13.78 -4.34
CA CYS A 9 30.91 13.99 -5.39
C CYS A 9 29.48 13.90 -4.87
N TRP A 10 29.22 14.08 -3.58
CA TRP A 10 27.85 14.13 -3.09
C TRP A 10 27.42 15.57 -2.82
N PRO A 11 26.35 16.07 -3.48
CA PRO A 11 25.85 17.41 -3.23
C PRO A 11 25.33 17.49 -1.79
N THR A 12 25.84 18.44 -1.04
CA THR A 12 25.38 18.66 0.34
C THR A 12 23.92 19.18 0.34
N ARG A 13 23.17 18.92 1.40
CA ARG A 13 21.79 19.42 1.55
C ARG A 13 21.65 20.93 1.31
N ARG A 14 22.71 21.69 1.61
CA ARG A 14 22.78 23.15 1.36
C ARG A 14 22.90 23.51 -0.12
N SER A 15 23.60 22.73 -0.94
CA SER A 15 23.71 22.98 -2.38
C SER A 15 22.39 22.64 -3.09
N PHE A 16 21.68 21.60 -2.65
CA PHE A 16 20.35 21.27 -3.16
C PHE A 16 19.35 22.41 -2.95
N LEU A 17 19.29 22.99 -1.75
CA LEU A 17 18.39 24.11 -1.44
C LEU A 17 18.73 25.38 -2.22
N LYS A 18 20.00 25.66 -2.50
CA LYS A 18 20.41 26.81 -3.32
C LYS A 18 20.05 26.66 -4.78
N THR A 19 20.10 25.43 -5.32
CA THR A 19 19.74 25.15 -6.72
C THR A 19 18.22 25.27 -6.92
N THR A 20 17.43 24.85 -5.93
CA THR A 20 15.95 24.95 -6.00
C THR A 20 15.46 26.41 -5.92
N ALA A 21 16.13 27.25 -5.15
CA ALA A 21 15.78 28.69 -5.04
C ALA A 21 16.10 29.48 -6.34
N ALA A 22 17.13 29.09 -7.09
CA ALA A 22 17.49 29.74 -8.34
C ALA A 22 16.53 29.41 -9.51
N LEU A 23 15.85 28.25 -9.48
CA LEU A 23 14.86 27.85 -10.48
C LEU A 23 13.49 28.53 -10.28
N ALA A 24 13.18 29.01 -9.07
CA ALA A 24 11.91 29.68 -8.78
C ALA A 24 11.83 31.11 -9.33
N ALA A 25 12.93 31.76 -9.66
CA ALA A 25 12.97 33.15 -10.12
C ALA A 25 12.82 33.31 -11.66
N GLY A 26 12.77 32.21 -12.44
CA GLY A 26 12.79 32.26 -13.92
C GLY A 26 11.46 31.94 -14.63
N PHE A 27 10.39 31.59 -13.92
CA PHE A 27 9.14 31.17 -14.53
C PHE A 27 7.96 32.13 -14.26
N SER A 28 8.13 33.37 -14.64
CA SER A 28 6.98 34.29 -14.77
C SER A 28 6.43 34.15 -16.19
N GLY A 29 5.43 33.31 -16.41
CA GLY A 29 4.71 33.31 -17.68
C GLY A 29 4.10 32.01 -18.20
N VAL A 30 4.16 30.91 -17.48
CA VAL A 30 3.41 29.71 -17.88
C VAL A 30 2.21 29.54 -16.95
N THR A 31 1.03 29.94 -17.43
CA THR A 31 -0.24 29.55 -16.81
C THR A 31 -0.39 28.04 -17.00
N LEU A 32 0.00 27.27 -15.99
CA LEU A 32 -0.36 25.87 -15.88
C LEU A 32 -1.87 25.81 -15.72
N SER A 33 -2.60 25.55 -16.81
CA SER A 33 -3.99 25.13 -16.72
C SER A 33 -4.00 23.80 -15.99
N ALA A 34 -4.32 23.85 -14.70
CA ALA A 34 -4.57 22.66 -13.89
C ALA A 34 -5.79 21.95 -14.48
N GLN A 35 -5.55 20.94 -15.28
CA GLN A 35 -6.60 19.95 -15.58
C GLN A 35 -6.99 19.31 -14.25
N PRO A 36 -8.30 19.19 -13.95
CA PRO A 36 -8.74 18.39 -12.84
C PRO A 36 -8.46 16.93 -13.18
N SER A 37 -7.29 16.46 -12.74
CA SER A 37 -6.90 15.07 -12.87
C SER A 37 -7.47 14.30 -11.70
N ALA A 38 -8.18 13.26 -12.04
CA ALA A 38 -8.47 12.06 -11.24
C ALA A 38 -9.11 12.31 -9.87
N ALA A 39 -10.21 11.59 -9.64
CA ALA A 39 -10.90 11.48 -8.36
C ALA A 39 -9.94 11.73 -7.18
N ALA A 40 -10.11 12.88 -6.54
CA ALA A 40 -9.40 13.21 -5.33
C ALA A 40 -9.67 12.08 -4.35
N ALA A 41 -8.61 11.32 -3.99
CA ALA A 41 -8.67 10.51 -2.79
C ALA A 41 -9.18 11.45 -1.70
N ASP A 42 -10.20 11.03 -0.96
CA ASP A 42 -10.81 11.87 0.07
C ASP A 42 -9.64 12.37 0.96
N GLU A 43 -9.43 13.68 1.01
CA GLU A 43 -8.32 14.31 1.73
C GLU A 43 -8.28 13.83 3.20
N SER A 44 -9.43 13.36 3.70
CA SER A 44 -9.59 12.73 5.01
C SER A 44 -8.76 11.45 5.19
N ASP A 45 -8.49 10.70 4.12
CA ASP A 45 -7.76 9.44 4.20
C ASP A 45 -6.23 9.62 4.17
N THR A 46 -5.74 10.81 3.88
CA THR A 46 -4.31 11.13 3.88
C THR A 46 -3.83 11.74 5.21
N ILE A 47 -4.75 12.12 6.09
CA ILE A 47 -4.44 12.74 7.38
C ILE A 47 -4.57 11.72 8.49
N VAL A 48 -3.47 11.42 9.18
CA VAL A 48 -3.46 10.57 10.37
C VAL A 48 -3.68 11.42 11.62
N GLY A 49 -4.76 11.14 12.34
CA GLY A 49 -5.12 11.87 13.54
C GLY A 49 -6.51 11.50 14.09
N PRO A 50 -6.95 12.18 15.15
CA PRO A 50 -8.27 11.94 15.73
C PRO A 50 -9.38 12.14 14.70
N LYS A 51 -10.35 11.23 14.63
CA LYS A 51 -11.54 11.32 13.77
C LYS A 51 -12.78 11.67 14.58
N LYS A 52 -13.65 12.52 14.02
CA LYS A 52 -14.95 12.87 14.60
C LYS A 52 -15.82 11.61 14.78
N GLY A 53 -16.49 11.50 15.91
CA GLY A 53 -17.35 10.35 16.23
C GLY A 53 -16.64 9.20 16.98
N PHE A 54 -15.33 9.33 17.23
CA PHE A 54 -14.53 8.38 17.98
C PHE A 54 -13.81 9.06 19.16
N THR A 55 -13.37 8.28 20.14
CA THR A 55 -12.37 8.78 21.09
C THR A 55 -11.07 9.12 20.32
N PRO A 56 -10.24 10.04 20.83
CA PRO A 56 -9.03 10.46 20.10
C PRO A 56 -8.13 9.28 19.71
N GLN A 57 -7.96 8.29 20.59
CA GLN A 57 -7.14 7.11 20.34
C GLN A 57 -7.72 6.22 19.24
N ILE A 58 -9.02 5.91 19.34
CA ILE A 58 -9.71 5.09 18.34
C ILE A 58 -9.77 5.82 16.99
N GLY A 59 -10.04 7.13 17.00
CA GLY A 59 -10.04 7.93 15.78
C GLY A 59 -8.68 7.94 15.09
N THR A 60 -7.59 8.06 15.85
CA THR A 60 -6.24 7.98 15.30
C THR A 60 -5.95 6.61 14.71
N LEU A 61 -6.26 5.51 15.41
CA LEU A 61 -6.07 4.16 14.88
C LEU A 61 -6.88 3.93 13.60
N THR A 62 -8.13 4.36 13.59
CA THR A 62 -9.00 4.26 12.40
C THR A 62 -8.42 5.04 11.21
N SER A 63 -7.89 6.25 11.45
CA SER A 63 -7.27 7.05 10.37
C SER A 63 -5.97 6.41 9.86
N MET A 64 -5.17 5.80 10.73
CA MET A 64 -3.97 5.05 10.32
C MET A 64 -4.33 3.85 9.44
N MET A 65 -5.37 3.10 9.79
CA MET A 65 -5.84 1.97 9.00
C MET A 65 -6.36 2.43 7.63
N ALA A 66 -7.16 3.50 7.59
CA ALA A 66 -7.66 4.08 6.34
C ALA A 66 -6.51 4.56 5.44
N PHE A 67 -5.53 5.27 6.01
CA PHE A 67 -4.34 5.70 5.30
C PHE A 67 -3.56 4.51 4.70
N THR A 68 -3.27 3.49 5.50
CA THR A 68 -2.53 2.31 5.01
C THR A 68 -3.30 1.59 3.91
N ARG A 69 -4.63 1.43 4.07
CA ARG A 69 -5.49 0.85 3.05
C ARG A 69 -5.44 1.65 1.74
N SER A 70 -5.53 2.97 1.81
CA SER A 70 -5.46 3.83 0.62
C SER A 70 -4.12 3.69 -0.12
N GLN A 71 -3.00 3.57 0.60
CA GLN A 71 -1.68 3.34 0.01
C GLN A 71 -1.62 2.01 -0.77
N VAL A 72 -2.16 0.92 -0.19
CA VAL A 72 -2.22 -0.39 -0.86
C VAL A 72 -3.06 -0.29 -2.12
N LEU A 73 -4.25 0.30 -2.05
CA LEU A 73 -5.15 0.46 -3.19
C LEU A 73 -4.54 1.32 -4.29
N MET A 74 -3.89 2.43 -3.95
CA MET A 74 -3.21 3.28 -4.93
C MET A 74 -2.04 2.56 -5.61
N SER A 75 -1.25 1.80 -4.86
CA SER A 75 -0.10 1.07 -5.39
C SER A 75 -0.49 -0.08 -6.33
N THR A 76 -1.71 -0.59 -6.21
CA THR A 76 -2.20 -1.72 -7.01
C THR A 76 -3.21 -1.33 -8.08
N LYS A 77 -3.60 -0.04 -8.10
CA LYS A 77 -4.58 0.49 -9.05
C LYS A 77 -4.09 0.33 -10.49
N GLY A 78 -4.92 -0.28 -11.32
CA GLY A 78 -4.64 -0.43 -12.75
C GLY A 78 -3.66 -1.55 -13.11
N LEU A 79 -3.19 -2.34 -12.15
CA LEU A 79 -2.40 -3.53 -12.46
C LEU A 79 -3.27 -4.60 -13.14
N SER A 80 -2.73 -5.20 -14.21
CA SER A 80 -3.36 -6.35 -14.87
C SER A 80 -3.22 -7.62 -14.03
N THR A 81 -3.99 -8.65 -14.36
CA THR A 81 -3.89 -9.96 -13.71
C THR A 81 -2.48 -10.54 -13.83
N GLU A 82 -1.84 -10.39 -15.00
CA GLU A 82 -0.48 -10.85 -15.25
C GLU A 82 0.53 -10.12 -14.36
N GLN A 83 0.33 -8.82 -14.12
CA GLN A 83 1.17 -8.03 -13.22
C GLN A 83 0.94 -8.40 -11.75
N LEU A 84 -0.31 -8.65 -11.35
CA LEU A 84 -0.64 -9.13 -10.01
C LEU A 84 -0.10 -10.54 -9.74
N ASP A 85 -0.02 -11.37 -10.77
CA ASP A 85 0.47 -12.75 -10.70
C ASP A 85 1.96 -12.88 -11.02
N PHE A 86 2.64 -11.78 -11.32
CA PHE A 86 4.08 -11.79 -11.58
C PHE A 86 4.86 -12.27 -10.35
N LEU A 87 5.77 -13.20 -10.57
CA LEU A 87 6.64 -13.77 -9.55
C LEU A 87 8.08 -13.28 -9.80
N LEU A 88 8.60 -12.48 -8.90
CA LEU A 88 9.95 -11.89 -9.04
C LEU A 88 11.04 -12.97 -8.98
N ASP A 89 10.89 -13.95 -8.08
CA ASP A 89 11.73 -15.14 -7.91
C ASP A 89 10.93 -16.23 -7.23
N ASP A 90 11.56 -17.40 -7.07
CA ASP A 90 10.93 -18.60 -6.48
C ASP A 90 10.61 -18.47 -4.97
N LYS A 91 11.11 -17.45 -4.30
CA LYS A 91 10.85 -17.17 -2.87
C LYS A 91 9.87 -16.01 -2.67
N ALA A 92 9.69 -15.16 -3.68
CA ALA A 92 8.80 -14.02 -3.62
C ALA A 92 7.33 -14.43 -3.52
N ASN A 93 6.50 -13.58 -2.94
CA ASN A 93 5.05 -13.67 -3.04
C ASN A 93 4.55 -12.80 -4.19
N ARG A 94 3.48 -13.22 -4.85
CA ARG A 94 2.79 -12.42 -5.86
C ARG A 94 2.03 -11.28 -5.20
N ILE A 95 1.89 -10.16 -5.88
CA ILE A 95 1.09 -9.03 -5.39
C ILE A 95 -0.36 -9.47 -5.14
N GLY A 96 -0.95 -10.23 -6.06
CA GLY A 96 -2.30 -10.79 -5.89
C GLY A 96 -2.45 -11.69 -4.67
N ALA A 97 -1.44 -12.53 -4.38
CA ALA A 97 -1.44 -13.36 -3.18
C ALA A 97 -1.37 -12.54 -1.89
N LEU A 98 -0.58 -11.47 -1.88
CA LEU A 98 -0.49 -10.55 -0.74
C LEU A 98 -1.83 -9.81 -0.50
N LEU A 99 -2.51 -9.38 -1.55
CA LEU A 99 -3.83 -8.75 -1.43
C LEU A 99 -4.88 -9.73 -0.88
N LEU A 100 -4.87 -10.98 -1.35
CA LEU A 100 -5.74 -12.03 -0.80
C LEU A 100 -5.40 -12.35 0.65
N HIS A 101 -4.12 -12.35 1.00
CA HIS A 101 -3.68 -12.52 2.39
C HIS A 101 -4.22 -11.43 3.30
N LEU A 102 -4.14 -10.17 2.91
CA LEU A 102 -4.71 -9.07 3.69
C LEU A 102 -6.22 -9.28 3.91
N ALA A 103 -6.96 -9.68 2.88
CA ALA A 103 -8.40 -9.95 3.00
C ALA A 103 -8.70 -11.16 3.91
N ALA A 104 -7.88 -12.23 3.84
CA ALA A 104 -8.01 -13.39 4.71
C ALA A 104 -7.77 -13.03 6.17
N VAL A 105 -6.69 -12.30 6.45
CA VAL A 105 -6.35 -11.83 7.80
C VAL A 105 -7.45 -10.95 8.36
N GLU A 106 -7.97 -9.99 7.58
CA GLU A 106 -9.09 -9.15 8.01
C GLU A 106 -10.33 -9.99 8.34
N THR A 107 -10.67 -10.98 7.51
CA THR A 107 -11.78 -11.90 7.76
C THR A 107 -11.58 -12.69 9.06
N PHE A 108 -10.40 -13.26 9.28
CA PHE A 108 -10.11 -14.03 10.49
C PHE A 108 -10.19 -13.18 11.75
N PHE A 109 -9.68 -11.96 11.72
CA PHE A 109 -9.80 -11.04 12.85
C PHE A 109 -11.27 -10.64 13.12
N GLN A 110 -12.09 -10.44 12.09
CA GLN A 110 -13.52 -10.18 12.27
C GLN A 110 -14.22 -11.34 12.96
N LEU A 111 -14.04 -12.56 12.47
CA LEU A 111 -14.63 -13.77 13.04
C LEU A 111 -14.19 -14.00 14.50
N ASN A 112 -12.93 -13.78 14.79
CA ASN A 112 -12.39 -13.94 16.15
C ASN A 112 -12.86 -12.83 17.09
N THR A 113 -12.83 -11.57 16.64
CA THR A 113 -13.07 -10.40 17.51
C THR A 113 -14.55 -10.11 17.69
N PHE A 114 -15.35 -10.18 16.63
CA PHE A 114 -16.76 -9.80 16.66
C PHE A 114 -17.68 -11.00 16.86
N ASP A 115 -17.38 -12.12 16.21
CA ASP A 115 -18.19 -13.33 16.33
C ASP A 115 -17.70 -14.24 17.49
N GLY A 116 -16.60 -13.88 18.14
CA GLY A 116 -16.05 -14.60 19.29
C GLY A 116 -15.58 -16.04 18.99
N LEU A 117 -15.36 -16.36 17.71
CA LEU A 117 -14.90 -17.67 17.30
C LEU A 117 -13.43 -17.87 17.69
N LYS A 118 -13.10 -19.06 18.19
CA LYS A 118 -11.70 -19.42 18.44
C LYS A 118 -10.95 -19.55 17.11
N TRP A 119 -9.66 -19.26 17.14
CA TRP A 119 -8.80 -19.52 15.98
C TRP A 119 -8.96 -20.97 15.52
N ASP A 120 -9.03 -21.13 14.21
CA ASP A 120 -9.19 -22.43 13.53
C ASP A 120 -10.53 -23.16 13.77
N SER A 121 -11.49 -22.58 14.50
CA SER A 121 -12.84 -23.14 14.70
C SER A 121 -13.85 -22.71 13.63
N TRP A 122 -13.38 -22.21 12.50
CA TRP A 122 -14.23 -21.71 11.41
C TRP A 122 -14.87 -22.86 10.62
N SER A 123 -15.96 -22.54 9.94
CA SER A 123 -16.63 -23.51 9.07
C SER A 123 -15.75 -23.95 7.91
N ASP A 124 -16.01 -25.14 7.37
CA ASP A 124 -15.26 -25.69 6.24
C ASP A 124 -15.28 -24.75 5.01
N SER A 125 -16.40 -24.05 4.79
CA SER A 125 -16.51 -23.08 3.70
C SER A 125 -15.55 -21.89 3.85
N ILE A 126 -15.36 -21.41 5.08
CA ILE A 126 -14.40 -20.33 5.38
C ILE A 126 -12.98 -20.84 5.22
N LYS A 127 -12.68 -22.02 5.77
CA LYS A 127 -11.36 -22.66 5.61
C LYS A 127 -11.02 -22.88 4.15
N GLN A 128 -11.90 -23.50 3.38
CA GLN A 128 -11.69 -23.75 1.96
C GLN A 128 -11.37 -22.45 1.17
N LYS A 129 -11.99 -21.34 1.54
CA LYS A 129 -11.78 -20.05 0.87
C LYS A 129 -10.48 -19.36 1.30
N TRP A 130 -10.13 -19.44 2.58
CA TRP A 130 -9.14 -18.53 3.17
C TRP A 130 -7.88 -19.20 3.70
N ASP A 131 -7.80 -20.55 3.82
CA ASP A 131 -6.61 -21.22 4.36
C ASP A 131 -5.36 -20.93 3.53
N VAL A 132 -5.42 -21.07 2.21
CA VAL A 132 -4.28 -20.79 1.34
C VAL A 132 -3.90 -19.31 1.37
N PRO A 133 -4.84 -18.36 1.15
CA PRO A 133 -4.54 -16.95 1.31
C PRO A 133 -4.03 -16.58 2.70
N GLY A 134 -4.58 -17.15 3.76
CA GLY A 134 -4.17 -16.89 5.15
C GLY A 134 -2.75 -17.31 5.46
N GLY A 135 -2.30 -18.44 4.87
CA GLY A 135 -0.99 -18.99 5.14
C GLY A 135 0.16 -18.40 4.33
N LEU A 136 -0.11 -17.84 3.15
CA LEU A 136 0.92 -17.53 2.15
C LEU A 136 1.80 -18.75 1.81
N GLY A 137 3.06 -18.53 1.44
CA GLY A 137 4.02 -19.61 1.15
C GLY A 137 3.81 -20.25 -0.22
N GLU A 138 4.32 -21.47 -0.40
CA GLU A 138 4.31 -22.17 -1.69
C GLU A 138 2.92 -22.32 -2.34
N PRO A 139 1.84 -22.68 -1.61
CA PRO A 139 0.52 -22.77 -2.20
C PRO A 139 0.03 -21.44 -2.80
N ALA A 140 0.32 -20.32 -2.15
CA ALA A 140 -0.06 -18.99 -2.61
C ALA A 140 0.80 -18.46 -3.78
N ARG A 141 1.94 -19.10 -4.06
CA ARG A 141 2.79 -18.77 -5.21
C ARG A 141 2.27 -19.37 -6.52
N LYS A 142 1.40 -20.35 -6.46
CA LYS A 142 0.74 -20.89 -7.66
C LYS A 142 -0.24 -19.86 -8.22
N PRO A 143 -0.37 -19.73 -9.56
CA PRO A 143 -1.34 -18.82 -10.16
C PRO A 143 -2.72 -19.08 -9.57
N SER A 144 -3.33 -18.06 -9.00
CA SER A 144 -4.73 -18.16 -8.61
C SER A 144 -5.56 -18.17 -9.90
N ARG A 145 -6.31 -19.25 -10.15
CA ARG A 145 -7.33 -19.27 -11.21
C ARG A 145 -8.59 -18.45 -10.82
N ALA A 146 -8.64 -17.98 -9.58
CA ALA A 146 -9.70 -17.12 -9.12
C ALA A 146 -9.45 -15.72 -9.67
N THR A 147 -10.31 -15.28 -10.57
CA THR A 147 -10.42 -13.87 -10.96
C THR A 147 -10.67 -13.05 -9.71
N ILE A 148 -9.64 -12.34 -9.25
CA ILE A 148 -9.78 -11.38 -8.16
C ILE A 148 -10.54 -10.20 -8.75
N SER A 149 -11.86 -10.21 -8.63
CA SER A 149 -12.68 -9.03 -8.92
C SER A 149 -12.52 -8.08 -7.74
N ILE A 150 -11.50 -7.23 -7.78
CA ILE A 150 -11.37 -6.14 -6.83
C ILE A 150 -12.34 -5.06 -7.30
N THR A 151 -13.57 -5.12 -6.80
CA THR A 151 -14.52 -4.01 -6.93
C THR A 151 -14.08 -2.96 -5.91
N ILE A 152 -13.52 -1.85 -6.42
CA ILE A 152 -13.16 -0.65 -5.66
C ILE A 152 -14.37 0.26 -5.60
#